data_d1d38473c7a94edf78bf5338dc4f0f1a
#
_entry.id   d1d38473c7a94edf78bf5338dc4f0f1a
#
_cell.length_a   1.000
_cell.length_b   1.000
_cell.length_c   1.000
_cell.angle_alpha   90.00
_cell.angle_beta   90.00
_cell.angle_gamma   90.00
#
_symmetry.space_group_name_H-M   'P 1'
#
loop_
_entity.id
_entity.type
_entity.pdbx_description
1 polymer ?
#
loop_
_entity_poly.entity_id
_entity_poly.type
_entity_poly.pdbx_seq_one_letter_code
_entity_poly.pdbx_strand_id
1 'polypeptide(L)'
;MVAGIGVPQLSAILAVRSSLKKKNVKIISDGGIKYSGDLAKAFAAGADAVMIGSLFSGTDETPGKLIKKNGKLYKSFRGMGSVGAMNKGSADRYFQSKQKDTSKYVAEGVELSLIHI
;
A
#
# COMPACT_ATOMS: atom_id res chain seq x y z
N MET A 1 12.98 2.64 1.30
CA MET A 1 13.09 1.19 0.98
C MET A 1 14.39 0.68 1.55
N VAL A 2 14.35 -0.20 2.54
CA VAL A 2 15.56 -0.64 3.25
C VAL A 2 16.40 -1.57 2.38
N ALA A 3 15.79 -2.54 1.71
CA ALA A 3 16.52 -3.54 0.92
C ALA A 3 16.72 -3.15 -0.56
N GLY A 4 15.93 -2.25 -1.11
CA GLY A 4 16.02 -1.84 -2.53
C GLY A 4 15.75 -2.94 -3.56
N ILE A 5 15.28 -4.10 -3.10
CA ILE A 5 15.01 -5.28 -3.94
C ILE A 5 13.53 -5.28 -4.34
N GLY A 6 13.25 -5.61 -5.59
CA GLY A 6 11.88 -5.72 -6.07
C GLY A 6 11.81 -5.91 -7.58
N VAL A 7 10.62 -6.22 -8.07
CA VAL A 7 10.30 -6.32 -9.50
C VAL A 7 9.36 -5.17 -9.84
N PRO A 8 9.58 -4.44 -10.95
CA PRO A 8 8.63 -3.42 -11.41
C PRO A 8 7.23 -4.01 -11.56
N GLN A 9 6.21 -3.32 -11.04
CA GLN A 9 4.84 -3.83 -10.95
C GLN A 9 4.29 -4.29 -12.31
N LEU A 10 4.54 -3.52 -13.36
CA LEU A 10 4.10 -3.88 -14.71
C LEU A 10 4.70 -5.22 -15.18
N SER A 11 6.00 -5.41 -14.96
CA SER A 11 6.70 -6.64 -15.31
C SER A 11 6.17 -7.84 -14.51
N ALA A 12 5.88 -7.62 -13.22
CA ALA A 12 5.30 -8.67 -12.36
C ALA A 12 3.92 -9.11 -12.86
N ILE A 13 3.03 -8.17 -13.21
CA ILE A 13 1.70 -8.48 -13.74
C ILE A 13 1.80 -9.27 -15.04
N LEU A 14 2.66 -8.82 -15.99
CA LEU A 14 2.87 -9.50 -17.27
C LEU A 14 3.40 -10.93 -17.08
N ALA A 15 4.37 -11.13 -16.20
CA ALA A 15 4.93 -12.44 -15.90
C ALA A 15 3.87 -13.39 -15.29
N VAL A 16 3.10 -12.93 -14.32
CA VAL A 16 2.03 -13.71 -13.69
C VAL A 16 0.94 -14.03 -14.71
N ARG A 17 0.48 -13.05 -15.50
CA ARG A 17 -0.53 -13.26 -16.54
C ARG A 17 -0.06 -14.29 -17.58
N SER A 18 1.18 -14.21 -18.00
CA SER A 18 1.78 -15.15 -18.94
C SER A 18 1.81 -16.59 -18.40
N SER A 19 2.08 -16.75 -17.11
CA SER A 19 2.11 -18.06 -16.43
C SER A 19 0.72 -18.67 -16.24
N LEU A 20 -0.34 -17.84 -16.21
CA LEU A 20 -1.72 -18.26 -15.97
C LEU A 20 -2.52 -18.53 -17.25
N LYS A 21 -1.88 -18.63 -18.42
CA LYS A 21 -2.44 -18.64 -19.79
C LYS A 21 -3.76 -19.40 -20.03
N LYS A 22 -4.10 -20.40 -19.22
CA LYS A 22 -5.32 -21.21 -19.37
C LYS A 22 -6.09 -21.41 -18.06
N LYS A 23 -5.71 -20.71 -16.99
CA LYS A 23 -6.34 -20.84 -15.68
C LYS A 23 -7.33 -19.70 -15.46
N ASN A 24 -8.56 -20.04 -15.04
CA ASN A 24 -9.55 -19.04 -14.63
C ASN A 24 -9.21 -18.46 -13.23
N VAL A 25 -8.02 -17.85 -13.13
CA VAL A 25 -7.53 -17.21 -11.91
C VAL A 25 -7.46 -15.72 -12.16
N LYS A 26 -8.00 -14.94 -11.22
CA LYS A 26 -7.98 -13.48 -11.26
C LYS A 26 -6.69 -12.94 -10.66
N ILE A 27 -6.20 -11.84 -11.21
CA ILE A 27 -5.00 -11.15 -10.77
C ILE A 27 -5.41 -9.82 -10.15
N ILE A 28 -5.01 -9.61 -8.89
CA ILE A 28 -5.12 -8.33 -8.22
C ILE A 28 -3.72 -7.71 -8.18
N SER A 29 -3.57 -6.54 -8.81
CA SER A 29 -2.33 -5.75 -8.73
C SER A 29 -2.33 -4.94 -7.45
N ASP A 30 -1.47 -5.30 -6.51
CA ASP A 30 -1.34 -4.63 -5.22
C ASP A 30 -0.06 -3.81 -5.13
N GLY A 31 -0.23 -2.53 -4.84
CA GLY A 31 0.87 -1.58 -4.64
C GLY A 31 1.29 -0.78 -5.88
N GLY A 32 1.96 0.33 -5.62
CA GLY A 32 2.56 1.18 -6.64
C GLY A 32 1.61 2.12 -7.39
N ILE A 33 0.30 2.08 -7.16
CA ILE A 33 -0.68 2.96 -7.81
C ILE A 33 -0.64 4.34 -7.15
N LYS A 34 -0.14 5.32 -7.87
CA LYS A 34 -0.05 6.74 -7.43
C LYS A 34 -0.88 7.67 -8.29
N TYR A 35 -1.11 7.32 -9.55
CA TYR A 35 -1.83 8.11 -10.54
C TYR A 35 -2.85 7.24 -11.27
N SER A 36 -3.87 7.87 -11.85
CA SER A 36 -4.88 7.16 -12.67
C SER A 36 -4.26 6.38 -13.85
N GLY A 37 -3.18 6.90 -14.43
CA GLY A 37 -2.44 6.21 -15.48
C GLY A 37 -1.80 4.90 -15.04
N ASP A 38 -1.42 4.75 -13.78
CA ASP A 38 -0.86 3.50 -13.26
C ASP A 38 -1.93 2.41 -13.19
N LEU A 39 -3.16 2.80 -12.84
CA LEU A 39 -4.32 1.91 -12.87
C LEU A 39 -4.60 1.40 -14.28
N ALA A 40 -4.61 2.30 -15.27
CA ALA A 40 -4.80 1.94 -16.67
C ALA A 40 -3.71 0.97 -17.17
N LYS A 41 -2.45 1.20 -16.81
CA LYS A 41 -1.33 0.32 -17.15
C LYS A 41 -1.48 -1.07 -16.50
N ALA A 42 -1.91 -1.14 -15.24
CA ALA A 42 -2.12 -2.41 -14.56
C ALA A 42 -3.17 -3.26 -15.27
N PHE A 43 -4.31 -2.67 -15.65
CA PHE A 43 -5.34 -3.36 -16.42
C PHE A 43 -4.86 -3.75 -17.80
N ALA A 44 -4.16 -2.88 -18.52
CA ALA A 44 -3.60 -3.18 -19.84
C ALA A 44 -2.59 -4.34 -19.78
N ALA A 45 -1.83 -4.47 -18.68
CA ALA A 45 -0.92 -5.58 -18.44
C ALA A 45 -1.64 -6.90 -18.08
N GLY A 46 -2.94 -6.86 -17.83
CA GLY A 46 -3.77 -8.03 -17.55
C GLY A 46 -4.16 -8.24 -16.09
N ALA A 47 -4.07 -7.24 -15.24
CA ALA A 47 -4.71 -7.29 -13.94
C ALA A 47 -6.24 -7.26 -14.10
N ASP A 48 -6.95 -8.01 -13.28
CA ASP A 48 -8.42 -8.01 -13.24
C ASP A 48 -8.96 -6.99 -12.24
N ALA A 49 -8.14 -6.68 -11.22
CA ALA A 49 -8.42 -5.66 -10.22
C ALA A 49 -7.13 -5.01 -9.73
N VAL A 50 -7.24 -3.88 -9.05
CA VAL A 50 -6.12 -3.20 -8.40
C VAL A 50 -6.42 -2.95 -6.93
N MET A 51 -5.40 -3.02 -6.08
CA MET A 51 -5.49 -2.62 -4.69
C MET A 51 -4.81 -1.27 -4.51
N ILE A 52 -5.54 -0.32 -3.95
CA ILE A 52 -5.10 1.05 -3.78
C ILE A 52 -5.13 1.39 -2.30
N GLY A 53 -3.99 1.80 -1.75
CA GLY A 53 -3.86 2.24 -0.36
C GLY A 53 -3.82 3.76 -0.25
N SER A 54 -2.63 4.32 -0.45
CA SER A 54 -2.37 5.74 -0.18
C SER A 54 -3.22 6.72 -1.00
N LEU A 55 -3.59 6.37 -2.23
CA LEU A 55 -4.39 7.25 -3.08
C LEU A 55 -5.81 7.45 -2.53
N PHE A 56 -6.38 6.44 -1.87
CA PHE A 56 -7.69 6.55 -1.22
C PHE A 56 -7.65 7.10 0.21
N SER A 57 -6.47 7.18 0.81
CA SER A 57 -6.35 7.54 2.24
C SER A 57 -6.81 8.97 2.56
N GLY A 58 -6.89 9.85 1.56
CA GLY A 58 -7.39 11.22 1.69
C GLY A 58 -8.88 11.41 1.44
N THR A 59 -9.59 10.38 0.96
CA THR A 59 -11.03 10.49 0.61
C THR A 59 -11.92 10.59 1.86
N ASP A 60 -13.15 11.06 1.69
CA ASP A 60 -14.11 11.21 2.78
C ASP A 60 -14.49 9.87 3.41
N GLU A 61 -14.61 8.82 2.60
CA GLU A 61 -15.00 7.47 3.02
C GLU A 61 -13.93 6.78 3.85
N THR A 62 -12.67 7.19 3.71
CA THR A 62 -11.57 6.57 4.47
C THR A 62 -11.65 6.98 5.95
N PRO A 63 -11.64 6.00 6.89
CA PRO A 63 -11.66 6.31 8.29
C PRO A 63 -10.41 7.10 8.72
N GLY A 64 -10.59 8.03 9.63
CA GLY A 64 -9.51 8.83 10.19
C GLY A 64 -9.98 10.20 10.63
N LYS A 65 -9.24 10.80 11.56
CA LYS A 65 -9.55 12.15 12.04
C LYS A 65 -9.03 13.19 11.05
N LEU A 66 -9.87 14.17 10.72
CA LEU A 66 -9.44 15.36 10.00
C LEU A 66 -8.63 16.26 10.94
N ILE A 67 -7.46 16.69 10.46
CA ILE A 67 -6.55 17.59 11.17
C ILE A 67 -6.44 18.86 10.34
N LYS A 68 -6.79 20.00 10.91
CA LYS A 68 -6.61 21.31 10.26
C LYS A 68 -5.23 21.86 10.61
N LYS A 69 -4.41 22.11 9.59
CA LYS A 69 -3.08 22.71 9.74
C LYS A 69 -2.86 23.74 8.63
N ASN A 70 -2.50 24.97 9.02
CA ASN A 70 -2.26 26.08 8.08
C ASN A 70 -3.43 26.32 7.09
N GLY A 71 -4.66 26.24 7.57
CA GLY A 71 -5.87 26.43 6.75
C GLY A 71 -6.25 25.24 5.86
N LYS A 72 -5.44 24.19 5.80
CA LYS A 72 -5.68 22.99 4.99
C LYS A 72 -6.12 21.82 5.87
N LEU A 73 -6.93 20.93 5.30
CA LEU A 73 -7.37 19.69 5.95
C LEU A 73 -6.43 18.55 5.57
N TYR A 74 -6.11 17.73 6.56
CA TYR A 74 -5.25 16.55 6.42
C TYR A 74 -5.91 15.35 7.09
N LYS A 75 -5.70 14.16 6.56
CA LYS A 75 -5.93 12.88 7.25
C LYS A 75 -4.59 12.21 7.55
N SER A 76 -4.48 11.58 8.71
CA SER A 76 -3.32 10.75 9.00
C SER A 76 -3.46 9.42 8.25
N PHE A 77 -2.44 9.07 7.52
CA PHE A 77 -2.32 7.79 6.84
C PHE A 77 -1.30 6.92 7.57
N ARG A 78 -1.66 5.66 7.77
CA ARG A 78 -0.80 4.67 8.39
C ARG A 78 -0.76 3.40 7.55
N GLY A 79 0.39 3.12 6.93
CA GLY A 79 0.63 1.86 6.25
C GLY A 79 0.68 0.69 7.25
N MET A 80 0.23 -0.48 6.84
CA MET A 80 0.20 -1.69 7.68
C MET A 80 1.58 -2.11 8.20
N GLY A 81 2.65 -1.88 7.42
CA GLY A 81 4.05 -2.16 7.77
C GLY A 81 4.76 -1.01 8.48
N SER A 82 4.04 0.05 8.89
CA SER A 82 4.63 1.11 9.69
C SER A 82 4.85 0.69 11.14
N VAL A 83 5.82 1.29 11.82
CA VAL A 83 6.11 0.99 13.24
C VAL A 83 4.87 1.18 14.10
N GLY A 84 4.10 2.25 13.89
CA GLY A 84 2.89 2.50 14.66
C GLY A 84 1.76 1.51 14.39
N ALA A 85 1.67 0.91 13.17
CA ALA A 85 0.72 -0.17 12.90
C ALA A 85 1.20 -1.48 13.55
N MET A 86 2.49 -1.80 13.47
CA MET A 86 3.07 -2.99 14.09
C MET A 86 2.91 -2.98 15.61
N ASN A 87 3.06 -1.84 16.26
CA ASN A 87 2.79 -1.67 17.68
C ASN A 87 1.33 -1.95 18.06
N LYS A 88 0.40 -1.80 17.12
CA LYS A 88 -1.05 -2.05 17.32
C LYS A 88 -1.51 -3.44 16.89
N GLY A 89 -0.61 -4.32 16.45
CA GLY A 89 -0.89 -5.72 16.21
C GLY A 89 -0.64 -6.24 14.79
N SER A 90 -0.10 -5.43 13.86
CA SER A 90 0.19 -5.91 12.50
C SER A 90 1.59 -6.52 12.31
N ALA A 91 2.38 -6.63 13.39
CA ALA A 91 3.77 -7.08 13.33
C ALA A 91 3.94 -8.52 12.81
N ASP A 92 3.02 -9.39 13.14
CA ASP A 92 2.98 -10.80 12.71
C ASP A 92 2.88 -10.94 11.17
N ARG A 93 2.19 -10.02 10.49
CA ARG A 93 2.10 -9.99 9.02
C ARG A 93 3.43 -9.76 8.33
N TYR A 94 4.39 -9.19 9.05
CA TYR A 94 5.73 -8.88 8.56
C TYR A 94 6.80 -9.78 9.18
N PHE A 95 6.38 -10.93 9.72
CA PHE A 95 7.25 -11.90 10.40
C PHE A 95 8.08 -11.27 11.53
N GLN A 96 7.60 -10.16 12.07
CA GLN A 96 8.20 -9.47 13.23
C GLN A 96 7.36 -9.81 14.46
N SER A 97 7.91 -10.60 15.36
CA SER A 97 7.22 -10.96 16.61
C SER A 97 6.98 -9.70 17.46
N LYS A 98 5.90 -9.74 18.26
CA LYS A 98 5.56 -8.63 19.14
C LYS A 98 6.72 -8.31 20.09
N GLN A 99 7.31 -7.15 19.94
CA GLN A 99 8.45 -6.68 20.73
C GLN A 99 7.95 -5.84 21.91
N LYS A 100 8.57 -6.02 23.09
CA LYS A 100 8.37 -5.10 24.21
C LYS A 100 9.04 -3.74 23.94
N ASP A 101 10.13 -3.75 23.19
CA ASP A 101 10.86 -2.56 22.78
C ASP A 101 10.53 -2.24 21.31
N THR A 102 9.80 -1.15 21.10
CA THR A 102 9.32 -0.72 19.79
C THR A 102 10.42 -0.23 18.85
N SER A 103 11.61 0.09 19.38
CA SER A 103 12.77 0.48 18.58
C SER A 103 13.35 -0.65 17.75
N LYS A 104 12.99 -1.90 18.06
CA LYS A 104 13.45 -3.10 17.34
C LYS A 104 12.62 -3.44 16.10
N TYR A 105 11.50 -2.75 15.85
CA TYR A 105 10.77 -2.95 14.62
C TYR A 105 11.46 -2.31 13.43
N VAL A 106 11.57 -3.06 12.34
CA VAL A 106 12.01 -2.53 11.05
C VAL A 106 10.78 -2.05 10.28
N ALA A 107 10.75 -0.75 9.96
CA ALA A 107 9.63 -0.16 9.23
C ALA A 107 9.61 -0.66 7.79
N GLU A 108 8.53 -1.32 7.40
CA GLU A 108 8.25 -1.77 6.01
C GLU A 108 7.15 -0.92 5.35
N GLY A 109 6.56 -0.01 6.08
CA GLY A 109 5.55 0.93 5.61
C GLY A 109 5.76 2.33 6.18
N VAL A 110 4.96 3.27 5.71
CA VAL A 110 5.08 4.69 6.04
C VAL A 110 3.88 5.19 6.86
N GLU A 111 4.11 6.19 7.68
CA GLU A 111 3.08 7.01 8.30
C GLU A 111 3.18 8.43 7.76
N LEU A 112 2.11 8.94 7.20
CA LEU A 112 2.07 10.25 6.56
C LEU A 112 0.80 11.01 6.96
N SER A 113 0.85 12.33 6.85
CA SER A 113 -0.34 13.17 6.84
C SER A 113 -0.59 13.60 5.40
N LEU A 114 -1.76 13.23 4.86
CA LEU A 114 -2.15 13.55 3.50
C LEU A 114 -3.14 14.72 3.48
N ILE A 115 -3.06 15.53 2.43
CA ILE A 115 -4.05 16.57 2.18
C ILE A 115 -5.35 15.85 1.79
N HIS A 116 -6.46 16.30 2.37
CA HIS A 116 -7.78 15.87 1.94
C HIS A 116 -8.04 16.42 0.51
N ILE A 117 -8.54 15.56 -0.34
CA ILE A 117 -8.89 15.88 -1.73
C ILE A 117 -10.38 16.17 -1.80
#